data_dda2718a049adad0116360bf541e1b0a
#
_entry.id   dda2718a049adad0116360bf541e1b0a
#
_cell.length_a   1.000
_cell.length_b   1.000
_cell.length_c   1.000
_cell.angle_alpha   90.00
_cell.angle_beta   90.00
_cell.angle_gamma   90.00
#
_symmetry.space_group_name_H-M   'P 1'
#
loop_
_entity.id
_entity.type
_entity.pdbx_description
1 polymer ?
#
loop_
_entity_poly.entity_id
_entity_poly.type
_entity_poly.pdbx_seq_one_letter_code
_entity_poly.pdbx_strand_id
1 'polypeptide(L)'
;MSLILVLDAASSGVSAALFEGEAPLALRRLDEDRAGEGLAPLVAELFAETGRKPQDLALIATTTGPGSFVGARIGPAFARGLALATGARAVGISVLEALAEGAGESGPLLVALDARRDALYLQAFRAGAPLEEAREIPLTQAPQAAPGGDFALTGSGAALWLAAAPEAALRARRLPEAFDLVRPEALARIALRRAAAGESAPPSPLYLRPPDAKPPADAA
;
A
#
# COMPACT_ATOMS: atom_id res chain seq x y z
N MET A 1 -11.48 7.79 -21.65
CA MET A 1 -10.57 7.15 -20.65
C MET A 1 -10.98 7.60 -19.27
N SER A 2 -10.83 6.75 -18.24
CA SER A 2 -11.29 7.07 -16.87
C SER A 2 -10.26 7.92 -16.14
N LEU A 3 -10.69 9.03 -15.52
CA LEU A 3 -9.85 9.81 -14.61
C LEU A 3 -9.76 9.07 -13.27
N ILE A 4 -8.54 8.86 -12.79
CA ILE A 4 -8.24 8.09 -11.58
C ILE A 4 -7.43 8.96 -10.62
N LEU A 5 -7.85 9.05 -9.38
CA LEU A 5 -7.06 9.58 -8.29
C LEU A 5 -6.46 8.43 -7.49
N VAL A 6 -5.16 8.42 -7.30
CA VAL A 6 -4.47 7.47 -6.41
C VAL A 6 -3.90 8.19 -5.21
N LEU A 7 -4.03 7.58 -4.03
CA LEU A 7 -3.67 8.13 -2.74
C LEU A 7 -2.83 7.12 -1.95
N ASP A 8 -1.69 7.55 -1.46
CA ASP A 8 -0.93 6.79 -0.48
C ASP A 8 -0.65 7.64 0.75
N ALA A 9 -1.08 7.13 1.89
CA ALA A 9 -0.82 7.72 3.20
C ALA A 9 -0.37 6.66 4.22
N ALA A 10 -0.41 5.37 3.84
CA ALA A 10 -0.13 4.26 4.74
C ALA A 10 1.34 3.79 4.69
N SER A 11 2.07 4.11 3.61
CA SER A 11 3.49 3.81 3.48
C SER A 11 4.37 4.94 4.04
N SER A 12 5.55 5.18 3.48
CA SER A 12 6.42 6.29 3.87
C SER A 12 6.00 7.60 3.21
N GLY A 13 5.60 8.58 4.01
CA GLY A 13 5.10 9.88 3.55
C GLY A 13 3.65 9.84 3.06
N VAL A 14 3.23 10.93 2.42
CA VAL A 14 1.90 11.09 1.83
C VAL A 14 2.06 11.43 0.36
N SER A 15 1.33 10.75 -0.52
CA SER A 15 1.33 11.08 -1.94
C SER A 15 -0.06 10.98 -2.56
N ALA A 16 -0.27 11.79 -3.61
CA ALA A 16 -1.45 11.75 -4.45
C ALA A 16 -1.05 11.94 -5.91
N ALA A 17 -1.74 11.25 -6.83
CA ALA A 17 -1.51 11.42 -8.26
C ALA A 17 -2.81 11.27 -9.05
N LEU A 18 -2.89 11.98 -10.18
CA LEU A 18 -3.97 11.83 -11.15
C LEU A 18 -3.47 11.07 -12.38
N PHE A 19 -4.31 10.17 -12.87
CA PHE A 19 -4.09 9.39 -14.08
C PHE A 19 -5.27 9.48 -15.02
N GLU A 20 -5.01 9.42 -16.32
CA GLU A 20 -6.02 9.15 -17.34
C GLU A 20 -5.80 7.73 -17.90
N GLY A 21 -6.59 6.77 -17.42
CA GLY A 21 -6.26 5.35 -17.57
C GLY A 21 -4.95 5.01 -16.83
N GLU A 22 -3.95 4.51 -17.56
CA GLU A 22 -2.61 4.24 -16.99
C GLU A 22 -1.61 5.40 -17.18
N ALA A 23 -1.99 6.45 -17.92
CA ALA A 23 -1.12 7.58 -18.19
C ALA A 23 -1.12 8.56 -17.00
N PRO A 24 0.04 8.85 -16.39
CA PRO A 24 0.13 9.83 -15.31
C PRO A 24 -0.08 11.25 -15.86
N LEU A 25 -0.90 12.05 -15.18
CA LEU A 25 -1.13 13.46 -15.46
C LEU A 25 -0.31 14.35 -14.52
N ALA A 26 -0.37 14.10 -13.23
CA ALA A 26 0.35 14.85 -12.21
C ALA A 26 0.56 14.02 -10.96
N LEU A 27 1.63 14.30 -10.22
CA LEU A 27 1.99 13.65 -8.95
C LEU A 27 2.41 14.70 -7.92
N ARG A 28 1.96 14.54 -6.69
CA ARG A 28 2.43 15.27 -5.51
C ARG A 28 2.81 14.31 -4.40
N ARG A 29 3.92 14.62 -3.72
CA ARG A 29 4.39 13.86 -2.55
C ARG A 29 4.81 14.85 -1.47
N LEU A 30 4.48 14.51 -0.24
CA LEU A 30 5.02 15.13 0.96
C LEU A 30 5.93 14.13 1.67
N ASP A 31 7.09 14.61 2.12
CA ASP A 31 7.97 13.83 2.98
C ASP A 31 7.33 13.61 4.36
N GLU A 32 7.90 12.71 5.15
CA GLU A 32 7.35 12.33 6.47
C GLU A 32 7.14 13.55 7.38
N ASP A 33 8.06 14.51 7.36
CA ASP A 33 7.99 15.74 8.17
C ASP A 33 6.76 16.62 7.83
N ARG A 34 6.28 16.54 6.59
CA ARG A 34 5.12 17.29 6.09
C ARG A 34 3.84 16.47 5.96
N ALA A 35 3.89 15.19 6.32
CA ALA A 35 2.74 14.30 6.22
C ALA A 35 1.50 14.80 7.00
N GLY A 36 1.71 15.61 8.04
CA GLY A 36 0.65 16.27 8.80
C GLY A 36 -0.17 17.30 8.01
N GLU A 37 0.34 17.81 6.87
CA GLU A 37 -0.39 18.72 5.99
C GLU A 37 -1.57 18.02 5.28
N GLY A 38 -1.48 16.70 5.13
CA GLY A 38 -2.58 15.84 4.72
C GLY A 38 -2.82 15.78 3.21
N LEU A 39 -3.78 14.93 2.84
CA LEU A 39 -4.11 14.63 1.44
C LEU A 39 -4.86 15.78 0.72
N ALA A 40 -5.69 16.53 1.46
CA ALA A 40 -6.59 17.50 0.83
C ALA A 40 -5.87 18.61 0.05
N PRO A 41 -4.81 19.26 0.57
CA PRO A 41 -4.04 20.24 -0.20
C PRO A 41 -3.40 19.62 -1.43
N LEU A 42 -2.78 18.42 -1.32
CA LEU A 42 -2.16 17.75 -2.46
C LEU A 42 -3.17 17.49 -3.60
N VAL A 43 -4.34 17.01 -3.23
CA VAL A 43 -5.40 16.70 -4.20
C VAL A 43 -5.92 17.98 -4.85
N ALA A 44 -6.07 19.07 -4.08
CA ALA A 44 -6.48 20.36 -4.63
C ALA A 44 -5.44 20.91 -5.64
N GLU A 45 -4.16 20.81 -5.34
CA GLU A 45 -3.07 21.20 -6.26
C GLU A 45 -3.07 20.39 -7.54
N LEU A 46 -3.30 19.05 -7.47
CA LEU A 46 -3.38 18.19 -8.65
C LEU A 46 -4.51 18.61 -9.60
N PHE A 47 -5.69 18.93 -9.05
CA PHE A 47 -6.80 19.40 -9.86
C PHE A 47 -6.54 20.79 -10.46
N ALA A 48 -5.94 21.71 -9.69
CA ALA A 48 -5.59 23.04 -10.17
C ALA A 48 -4.56 22.97 -11.31
N GLU A 49 -3.53 22.13 -11.19
CA GLU A 49 -2.49 21.95 -12.20
C GLU A 49 -3.01 21.32 -13.50
N THR A 50 -3.86 20.29 -13.37
CA THR A 50 -4.32 19.52 -14.52
C THR A 50 -5.55 20.11 -15.19
N GLY A 51 -6.21 21.10 -14.57
CA GLY A 51 -7.47 21.67 -15.04
C GLY A 51 -8.66 20.69 -14.98
N ARG A 52 -8.47 19.50 -14.41
CA ARG A 52 -9.53 18.52 -14.21
C ARG A 52 -10.40 18.90 -13.00
N LYS A 53 -11.59 18.33 -12.91
CA LYS A 53 -12.51 18.57 -11.79
C LYS A 53 -12.73 17.29 -10.98
N PRO A 54 -12.96 17.37 -9.67
CA PRO A 54 -13.27 16.19 -8.86
C PRO A 54 -14.45 15.37 -9.41
N GLN A 55 -15.43 16.02 -10.03
CA GLN A 55 -16.60 15.38 -10.66
C GLN A 55 -16.26 14.52 -11.88
N ASP A 56 -15.07 14.72 -12.47
CA ASP A 56 -14.60 13.91 -13.61
C ASP A 56 -14.02 12.56 -13.15
N LEU A 57 -13.82 12.37 -11.84
CA LEU A 57 -13.29 11.13 -11.29
C LEU A 57 -14.23 9.96 -11.53
N ALA A 58 -13.69 8.91 -12.13
CA ALA A 58 -14.34 7.61 -12.24
C ALA A 58 -13.92 6.65 -11.13
N LEU A 59 -12.67 6.80 -10.64
CA LEU A 59 -12.05 5.84 -9.73
C LEU A 59 -11.12 6.56 -8.74
N ILE A 60 -11.13 6.11 -7.49
CA ILE A 60 -10.24 6.57 -6.42
C ILE A 60 -9.58 5.33 -5.81
N ALA A 61 -8.27 5.21 -5.93
CA ALA A 61 -7.49 4.16 -5.29
C ALA A 61 -6.79 4.70 -4.05
N THR A 62 -6.76 3.94 -2.97
CA THR A 62 -6.05 4.33 -1.76
C THR A 62 -5.37 3.16 -1.10
N THR A 63 -4.19 3.39 -0.51
CA THR A 63 -3.56 2.40 0.37
C THR A 63 -4.36 2.24 1.65
N THR A 64 -4.48 0.99 2.12
CA THR A 64 -5.23 0.62 3.33
C THR A 64 -4.33 0.19 4.49
N GLY A 65 -3.01 0.18 4.31
CA GLY A 65 -2.02 -0.46 5.18
C GLY A 65 -1.60 -1.84 4.66
N PRO A 66 -0.81 -2.60 5.43
CA PRO A 66 -0.27 -2.25 6.73
C PRO A 66 0.80 -1.15 6.64
N GLY A 67 1.05 -0.44 7.74
CA GLY A 67 2.04 0.64 7.80
C GLY A 67 1.67 1.69 8.84
N SER A 68 1.66 2.97 8.46
CA SER A 68 1.28 4.07 9.35
C SER A 68 -0.13 3.88 9.89
N PHE A 69 -0.26 3.83 11.22
CA PHE A 69 -1.55 3.67 11.90
C PHE A 69 -2.55 4.80 11.57
N VAL A 70 -2.05 6.02 11.47
CA VAL A 70 -2.85 7.20 11.12
C VAL A 70 -3.16 7.20 9.64
N GLY A 71 -2.15 6.97 8.80
CA GLY A 71 -2.29 6.98 7.34
C GLY A 71 -3.22 5.89 6.81
N ALA A 72 -3.19 4.68 7.38
CA ALA A 72 -4.10 3.58 7.03
C ALA A 72 -5.58 3.91 7.30
N ARG A 73 -5.88 4.95 8.10
CA ARG A 73 -7.24 5.46 8.34
C ARG A 73 -7.58 6.68 7.50
N ILE A 74 -6.64 7.62 7.38
CA ILE A 74 -6.85 8.89 6.67
C ILE A 74 -7.11 8.63 5.18
N GLY A 75 -6.28 7.80 4.53
CA GLY A 75 -6.44 7.48 3.11
C GLY A 75 -7.83 6.93 2.76
N PRO A 76 -8.26 5.82 3.39
CA PRO A 76 -9.59 5.26 3.17
C PRO A 76 -10.74 6.21 3.52
N ALA A 77 -10.63 6.97 4.62
CA ALA A 77 -11.66 7.94 5.00
C ALA A 77 -11.79 9.06 3.96
N PHE A 78 -10.67 9.62 3.51
CA PHE A 78 -10.63 10.65 2.46
C PHE A 78 -11.20 10.13 1.14
N ALA A 79 -10.76 8.93 0.69
CA ALA A 79 -11.24 8.30 -0.54
C ALA A 79 -12.75 8.05 -0.50
N ARG A 80 -13.29 7.56 0.62
CA ARG A 80 -14.74 7.33 0.80
C ARG A 80 -15.54 8.64 0.80
N GLY A 81 -15.04 9.67 1.48
CA GLY A 81 -15.68 10.99 1.50
C GLY A 81 -15.75 11.62 0.11
N LEU A 82 -14.64 11.56 -0.62
CA LEU A 82 -14.57 12.08 -1.99
C LEU A 82 -15.43 11.26 -2.96
N ALA A 83 -15.43 9.93 -2.83
CA ALA A 83 -16.30 9.05 -3.61
C ALA A 83 -17.79 9.37 -3.41
N LEU A 84 -18.20 9.63 -2.17
CA LEU A 84 -19.56 10.03 -1.86
C LEU A 84 -19.93 11.38 -2.53
N ALA A 85 -18.99 12.34 -2.54
CA ALA A 85 -19.22 13.66 -3.10
C ALA A 85 -19.22 13.70 -4.63
N THR A 86 -18.51 12.76 -5.29
CA THR A 86 -18.30 12.77 -6.75
C THR A 86 -19.05 11.67 -7.48
N GLY A 87 -19.50 10.64 -6.79
CA GLY A 87 -20.05 9.43 -7.40
C GLY A 87 -18.97 8.46 -7.94
N ALA A 88 -17.69 8.77 -7.77
CA ALA A 88 -16.58 7.91 -8.17
C ALA A 88 -16.58 6.61 -7.36
N ARG A 89 -16.05 5.53 -7.94
CA ARG A 89 -15.81 4.28 -7.22
C ARG A 89 -14.51 4.39 -6.41
N ALA A 90 -14.54 4.01 -5.12
CA ALA A 90 -13.34 3.95 -4.28
C ALA A 90 -12.87 2.50 -4.11
N VAL A 91 -11.55 2.27 -4.20
CA VAL A 91 -10.89 0.95 -4.10
C VAL A 91 -9.76 1.03 -3.08
N GLY A 92 -9.76 0.09 -2.13
CA GLY A 92 -8.66 -0.08 -1.17
C GLY A 92 -7.61 -1.06 -1.69
N ILE A 93 -6.34 -0.78 -1.48
CA ILE A 93 -5.21 -1.59 -1.93
C ILE A 93 -4.24 -1.75 -0.75
N SER A 94 -3.84 -2.98 -0.46
CA SER A 94 -2.81 -3.24 0.55
C SER A 94 -1.46 -2.65 0.12
N VAL A 95 -0.69 -2.10 1.07
CA VAL A 95 0.69 -1.64 0.80
C VAL A 95 1.56 -2.80 0.30
N LEU A 96 1.36 -4.01 0.85
CA LEU A 96 2.09 -5.21 0.41
C LEU A 96 1.81 -5.54 -1.06
N GLU A 97 0.53 -5.51 -1.47
CA GLU A 97 0.11 -5.72 -2.86
C GLU A 97 0.65 -4.62 -3.79
N ALA A 98 0.59 -3.35 -3.36
CA ALA A 98 1.09 -2.23 -4.15
C ALA A 98 2.61 -2.34 -4.41
N LEU A 99 3.38 -2.78 -3.41
CA LEU A 99 4.81 -3.04 -3.56
C LEU A 99 5.09 -4.24 -4.47
N ALA A 100 4.31 -5.30 -4.36
CA ALA A 100 4.45 -6.47 -5.23
C ALA A 100 4.17 -6.13 -6.70
N GLU A 101 3.10 -5.38 -6.96
CA GLU A 101 2.79 -4.87 -8.31
C GLU A 101 3.89 -3.94 -8.83
N GLY A 102 4.38 -3.02 -7.95
CA GLY A 102 5.45 -2.09 -8.30
C GLY A 102 6.80 -2.76 -8.61
N ALA A 103 7.07 -3.90 -7.98
CA ALA A 103 8.25 -4.71 -8.22
C ALA A 103 8.24 -5.41 -9.58
N GLY A 104 7.06 -5.78 -10.08
CA GLY A 104 6.90 -6.41 -11.40
C GLY A 104 7.57 -7.78 -11.53
N GLU A 105 7.82 -8.49 -10.42
CA GLU A 105 8.48 -9.79 -10.41
C GLU A 105 7.55 -10.91 -10.87
N SER A 106 8.00 -11.71 -11.82
CA SER A 106 7.27 -12.89 -12.29
C SER A 106 7.51 -14.14 -11.42
N GLY A 107 8.66 -14.21 -10.76
CA GLY A 107 9.04 -15.26 -9.82
C GLY A 107 8.47 -15.03 -8.41
N PRO A 108 8.89 -15.87 -7.44
CA PRO A 108 8.54 -15.68 -6.05
C PRO A 108 9.08 -14.33 -5.52
N LEU A 109 8.25 -13.59 -4.84
CA LEU A 109 8.58 -12.31 -4.20
C LEU A 109 8.08 -12.33 -2.76
N LEU A 110 8.94 -12.00 -1.82
CA LEU A 110 8.57 -11.71 -0.45
C LEU A 110 8.54 -10.18 -0.26
N VAL A 111 7.41 -9.64 0.16
CA VAL A 111 7.30 -8.25 0.59
C VAL A 111 7.33 -8.23 2.11
N ALA A 112 8.29 -7.49 2.68
CA ALA A 112 8.50 -7.36 4.11
C ALA A 112 8.46 -5.88 4.51
N LEU A 113 7.56 -5.51 5.43
CA LEU A 113 7.51 -4.16 6.01
C LEU A 113 7.91 -4.22 7.48
N ASP A 114 8.63 -3.19 7.93
CA ASP A 114 8.93 -3.01 9.35
C ASP A 114 7.64 -2.71 10.13
N ALA A 115 7.21 -3.69 10.96
CA ALA A 115 6.04 -3.54 11.82
C ALA A 115 6.39 -2.92 13.18
N ARG A 116 7.66 -2.49 13.38
CA ARG A 116 8.22 -2.05 14.66
C ARG A 116 8.17 -3.16 15.73
N ARG A 117 8.79 -2.92 16.89
CA ARG A 117 8.75 -3.86 18.03
C ARG A 117 9.22 -5.28 17.66
N ASP A 118 10.32 -5.39 16.93
CA ASP A 118 10.92 -6.65 16.49
C ASP A 118 9.94 -7.56 15.73
N ALA A 119 9.09 -6.96 14.89
CA ALA A 119 8.11 -7.66 14.06
C ALA A 119 8.12 -7.15 12.61
N LEU A 120 7.60 -7.99 11.71
CA LEU A 120 7.45 -7.70 10.29
C LEU A 120 6.01 -7.95 9.86
N TYR A 121 5.49 -7.10 8.96
CA TYR A 121 4.35 -7.45 8.13
C TYR A 121 4.87 -8.10 6.86
N LEU A 122 4.37 -9.29 6.56
CA LEU A 122 4.84 -10.10 5.43
C LEU A 122 3.69 -10.58 4.56
N GLN A 123 3.99 -10.71 3.28
CA GLN A 123 3.19 -11.46 2.31
C GLN A 123 4.07 -11.93 1.16
N ALA A 124 3.90 -13.18 0.75
CA ALA A 124 4.55 -13.73 -0.43
C ALA A 124 3.65 -13.64 -1.66
N PHE A 125 4.27 -13.36 -2.80
CA PHE A 125 3.61 -13.20 -4.09
C PHE A 125 4.30 -14.01 -5.18
N ARG A 126 3.58 -14.25 -6.29
CA ARG A 126 4.14 -14.74 -7.56
C ARG A 126 3.38 -14.09 -8.69
N ALA A 127 4.09 -13.44 -9.61
CA ALA A 127 3.49 -12.71 -10.74
C ALA A 127 2.35 -11.76 -10.30
N GLY A 128 2.55 -11.05 -9.18
CA GLY A 128 1.58 -10.11 -8.59
C GLY A 128 0.44 -10.77 -7.82
N ALA A 129 0.24 -12.09 -7.91
CA ALA A 129 -0.79 -12.80 -7.15
C ALA A 129 -0.27 -13.19 -5.75
N PRO A 130 -1.05 -12.99 -4.67
CA PRO A 130 -0.67 -13.44 -3.34
C PRO A 130 -0.63 -14.97 -3.26
N LEU A 131 0.41 -15.51 -2.61
CA LEU A 131 0.56 -16.95 -2.36
C LEU A 131 -0.03 -17.34 -1.00
N GLU A 132 -0.19 -16.37 -0.10
CA GLU A 132 -0.68 -16.54 1.26
C GLU A 132 -1.34 -15.26 1.74
N GLU A 133 -2.05 -15.34 2.86
CA GLU A 133 -2.61 -14.16 3.53
C GLU A 133 -1.48 -13.29 4.14
N ALA A 134 -1.70 -11.97 4.12
CA ALA A 134 -0.82 -11.05 4.80
C ALA A 134 -0.84 -11.29 6.31
N ARG A 135 0.33 -11.27 6.95
CA ARG A 135 0.44 -11.53 8.38
C ARG A 135 1.51 -10.68 9.06
N GLU A 136 1.37 -10.50 10.35
CA GLU A 136 2.44 -10.03 11.22
C GLU A 136 3.17 -11.22 11.83
N ILE A 137 4.51 -11.17 11.86
CA ILE A 137 5.33 -12.14 12.53
C ILE A 137 6.41 -11.46 13.37
N PRO A 138 6.85 -12.05 14.50
CA PRO A 138 8.07 -11.61 15.17
C PRO A 138 9.30 -11.93 14.31
N LEU A 139 10.38 -11.15 14.43
CA LEU A 139 11.62 -11.37 13.68
C LEU A 139 12.19 -12.78 13.88
N THR A 140 11.98 -13.39 15.02
CA THR A 140 12.42 -14.76 15.33
C THR A 140 11.79 -15.82 14.41
N GLN A 141 10.67 -15.51 13.75
CA GLN A 141 9.99 -16.40 12.80
C GLN A 141 10.34 -16.06 11.32
N ALA A 142 11.18 -15.06 11.07
CA ALA A 142 11.57 -14.66 9.71
C ALA A 142 12.13 -15.84 8.87
N PRO A 143 12.97 -16.77 9.41
CA PRO A 143 13.50 -17.88 8.62
C PRO A 143 12.41 -18.81 8.04
N GLN A 144 11.33 -19.06 8.80
CA GLN A 144 10.23 -19.93 8.41
C GLN A 144 9.29 -19.27 7.38
N ALA A 145 9.37 -17.95 7.25
CA ALA A 145 8.55 -17.17 6.31
C ALA A 145 9.18 -17.06 4.90
N ALA A 146 10.36 -17.63 4.69
CA ALA A 146 11.03 -17.60 3.38
C ALA A 146 10.23 -18.41 2.34
N PRO A 147 10.00 -17.87 1.13
CA PRO A 147 9.50 -18.66 0.01
C PRO A 147 10.43 -19.83 -0.33
N GLY A 148 9.87 -20.89 -0.93
CA GLY A 148 10.66 -22.01 -1.44
C GLY A 148 11.50 -21.60 -2.65
N GLY A 149 12.77 -22.10 -2.71
CA GLY A 149 13.71 -21.78 -3.80
C GLY A 149 14.25 -20.35 -3.73
N ASP A 150 14.77 -19.85 -4.85
CA ASP A 150 15.23 -18.46 -4.96
C ASP A 150 14.04 -17.51 -5.08
N PHE A 151 14.14 -16.34 -4.47
CA PHE A 151 13.08 -15.34 -4.45
C PHE A 151 13.62 -13.91 -4.42
N ALA A 152 12.81 -12.96 -4.87
CA ALA A 152 13.07 -11.53 -4.69
C ALA A 152 12.53 -11.06 -3.33
N LEU A 153 13.15 -10.02 -2.77
CA LEU A 153 12.77 -9.43 -1.49
C LEU A 153 12.71 -7.90 -1.61
N THR A 154 11.63 -7.29 -1.14
CA THR A 154 11.45 -5.83 -1.12
C THR A 154 10.69 -5.37 0.12
N GLY A 155 10.67 -4.06 0.36
CA GLY A 155 9.95 -3.39 1.43
C GLY A 155 10.84 -2.91 2.57
N SER A 156 10.32 -2.01 3.40
CA SER A 156 11.06 -1.33 4.47
C SER A 156 11.62 -2.27 5.55
N GLY A 157 11.08 -3.48 5.68
CA GLY A 157 11.53 -4.53 6.59
C GLY A 157 12.55 -5.49 5.98
N ALA A 158 12.93 -5.32 4.70
CA ALA A 158 13.79 -6.27 4.00
C ALA A 158 15.17 -6.44 4.67
N ALA A 159 15.79 -5.35 5.12
CA ALA A 159 17.07 -5.42 5.85
C ALA A 159 16.94 -6.17 7.18
N LEU A 160 15.85 -5.93 7.93
CA LEU A 160 15.57 -6.64 9.18
C LEU A 160 15.35 -8.14 8.91
N TRP A 161 14.62 -8.47 7.85
CA TRP A 161 14.37 -9.86 7.46
C TRP A 161 15.68 -10.59 7.11
N LEU A 162 16.56 -9.96 6.29
CA LEU A 162 17.86 -10.55 5.92
C LEU A 162 18.75 -10.81 7.13
N ALA A 163 18.76 -9.87 8.10
CA ALA A 163 19.53 -10.05 9.33
C ALA A 163 18.97 -11.15 10.23
N ALA A 164 17.65 -11.34 10.27
CA ALA A 164 16.99 -12.35 11.09
C ALA A 164 16.97 -13.75 10.47
N ALA A 165 17.20 -13.89 9.16
CA ALA A 165 17.11 -15.13 8.41
C ALA A 165 18.36 -15.40 7.55
N PRO A 166 19.58 -15.46 8.12
CA PRO A 166 20.83 -15.47 7.35
C PRO A 166 20.96 -16.68 6.39
N GLU A 167 20.48 -17.86 6.74
CA GLU A 167 20.51 -19.02 5.85
C GLU A 167 19.54 -18.86 4.66
N ALA A 168 18.34 -18.37 4.91
CA ALA A 168 17.38 -18.11 3.85
C ALA A 168 17.78 -16.91 2.99
N ALA A 169 18.53 -15.95 3.55
CA ALA A 169 19.06 -14.78 2.85
C ALA A 169 19.99 -15.17 1.68
N LEU A 170 20.64 -16.34 1.73
CA LEU A 170 21.48 -16.85 0.63
C LEU A 170 20.69 -17.09 -0.67
N ARG A 171 19.37 -17.25 -0.57
CA ARG A 171 18.45 -17.44 -1.70
C ARG A 171 17.65 -16.19 -2.04
N ALA A 172 17.81 -15.13 -1.25
CA ALA A 172 17.06 -13.89 -1.40
C ALA A 172 17.82 -12.91 -2.30
N ARG A 173 17.20 -12.46 -3.38
CA ARG A 173 17.68 -11.35 -4.19
C ARG A 173 16.99 -10.05 -3.70
N ARG A 174 17.72 -9.27 -2.92
CA ARG A 174 17.24 -7.95 -2.48
C ARG A 174 17.04 -7.03 -3.69
N LEU A 175 15.83 -6.51 -3.87
CA LEU A 175 15.58 -5.50 -4.89
C LEU A 175 16.16 -4.14 -4.46
N PRO A 176 16.49 -3.25 -5.41
CA PRO A 176 16.90 -1.87 -5.09
C PRO A 176 15.87 -1.15 -4.21
N GLU A 177 16.33 -0.25 -3.33
CA GLU A 177 15.49 0.49 -2.36
C GLU A 177 14.34 1.29 -3.01
N ALA A 178 14.50 1.69 -4.29
CA ALA A 178 13.43 2.34 -5.04
C ALA A 178 12.15 1.48 -5.16
N PHE A 179 12.24 0.16 -4.94
CA PHE A 179 11.10 -0.75 -4.90
C PHE A 179 10.47 -0.90 -3.52
N ASP A 180 11.02 -0.27 -2.48
CA ASP A 180 10.43 -0.21 -1.14
C ASP A 180 9.38 0.88 -1.03
N LEU A 181 9.24 1.70 -2.06
CA LEU A 181 8.26 2.77 -2.12
C LEU A 181 7.05 2.36 -2.96
N VAL A 182 5.85 2.67 -2.46
CA VAL A 182 4.62 2.51 -3.23
C VAL A 182 4.67 3.43 -4.44
N ARG A 183 4.50 2.83 -5.61
CA ARG A 183 4.47 3.54 -6.90
C ARG A 183 3.02 3.87 -7.26
N PRO A 184 2.69 5.12 -7.57
CA PRO A 184 1.34 5.51 -7.96
C PRO A 184 0.80 4.73 -9.17
N GLU A 185 1.67 4.37 -10.13
CA GLU A 185 1.33 3.58 -11.30
C GLU A 185 0.85 2.16 -10.91
N ALA A 186 1.45 1.58 -9.86
CA ALA A 186 1.02 0.28 -9.35
C ALA A 186 -0.40 0.35 -8.78
N LEU A 187 -0.69 1.41 -8.00
CA LEU A 187 -2.04 1.64 -7.48
C LEU A 187 -3.06 1.84 -8.60
N ALA A 188 -2.71 2.61 -9.64
CA ALA A 188 -3.60 2.85 -10.78
C ALA A 188 -3.92 1.54 -11.52
N ARG A 189 -2.90 0.70 -11.82
CA ARG A 189 -3.10 -0.60 -12.48
C ARG A 189 -3.96 -1.56 -11.68
N ILE A 190 -3.70 -1.69 -10.36
CA ILE A 190 -4.51 -2.55 -9.48
C ILE A 190 -5.96 -2.05 -9.46
N ALA A 191 -6.17 -0.74 -9.33
CA ALA A 191 -7.49 -0.15 -9.28
C ALA A 191 -8.28 -0.38 -10.58
N LEU A 192 -7.64 -0.25 -11.74
CA LEU A 192 -8.26 -0.54 -13.04
C LEU A 192 -8.66 -2.00 -13.16
N ARG A 193 -7.79 -2.94 -12.76
CA ARG A 193 -8.11 -4.37 -12.76
C ARG A 193 -9.30 -4.71 -11.86
N ARG A 194 -9.33 -4.17 -10.63
CA ARG A 194 -10.43 -4.37 -9.69
C ARG A 194 -11.74 -3.76 -10.19
N ALA A 195 -11.65 -2.56 -10.78
CA ALA A 195 -12.82 -1.92 -11.39
C ALA A 195 -13.39 -2.75 -12.55
N ALA A 196 -12.52 -3.29 -13.42
CA ALA A 196 -12.91 -4.18 -14.52
C ALA A 196 -13.52 -5.50 -14.02
N ALA A 197 -13.04 -6.02 -12.89
CA ALA A 197 -13.60 -7.22 -12.23
C ALA A 197 -14.92 -6.93 -11.47
N GLY A 198 -15.38 -5.68 -11.42
CA GLY A 198 -16.63 -5.32 -10.75
C GLY A 198 -16.51 -5.23 -9.22
N GLU A 199 -15.31 -5.24 -8.66
CA GLU A 199 -15.10 -5.11 -7.21
C GLU A 199 -15.61 -3.74 -6.73
N SER A 200 -16.46 -3.75 -5.70
CA SER A 200 -17.14 -2.55 -5.20
C SER A 200 -17.02 -2.34 -3.69
N ALA A 201 -16.23 -3.17 -3.00
CA ALA A 201 -16.05 -3.02 -1.56
C ALA A 201 -15.37 -1.67 -1.24
N PRO A 202 -15.95 -0.84 -0.36
CA PRO A 202 -15.36 0.44 0.01
C PRO A 202 -14.03 0.21 0.74
N PRO A 203 -13.03 1.09 0.53
CA PRO A 203 -11.73 0.94 1.17
C PRO A 203 -11.88 0.98 2.70
N SER A 204 -11.26 0.01 3.36
CA SER A 204 -11.24 -0.11 4.82
C SER A 204 -9.81 -0.36 5.30
N PRO A 205 -9.42 0.15 6.48
CA PRO A 205 -8.09 -0.11 7.03
C PRO A 205 -7.80 -1.60 7.18
N LEU A 206 -6.61 -2.01 6.77
CA LEU A 206 -6.10 -3.38 6.97
C LEU A 206 -5.29 -3.44 8.26
N TYR A 207 -5.83 -4.10 9.27
CA TYR A 207 -5.16 -4.31 10.55
C TYR A 207 -4.65 -5.74 10.65
N LEU A 208 -3.33 -5.93 10.60
CA LEU A 208 -2.69 -7.23 10.81
C LEU A 208 -2.32 -7.45 12.29
N ARG A 209 -2.24 -6.35 13.07
CA ARG A 209 -2.01 -6.39 14.52
C ARG A 209 -3.33 -6.12 15.24
N PRO A 210 -3.69 -6.93 16.25
CA PRO A 210 -4.79 -6.61 17.14
C PRO A 210 -4.57 -5.26 17.82
N PRO A 211 -5.64 -4.53 18.19
CA PRO A 211 -5.51 -3.27 18.92
C PRO A 211 -4.85 -3.50 20.28
N ASP A 212 -3.89 -2.63 20.65
CA ASP A 212 -3.21 -2.67 21.97
C ASP A 212 -4.14 -2.35 23.14
N ALA A 213 -5.30 -1.74 22.88
CA ALA A 213 -6.27 -1.37 23.90
C ALA A 213 -6.95 -2.61 24.49
N LYS A 214 -6.72 -2.86 25.78
CA LYS A 214 -7.49 -3.85 26.53
C LYS A 214 -8.84 -3.23 26.92
N PRO A 215 -9.96 -3.97 26.80
CA PRO A 215 -11.22 -3.53 27.39
C PRO A 215 -11.04 -3.24 28.88
N PRO A 216 -11.80 -2.28 29.47
CA PRO A 216 -11.82 -2.13 30.93
C PRO A 216 -12.16 -3.45 31.60
N ALA A 217 -11.50 -3.73 32.71
CA ALA A 217 -11.68 -5.00 33.46
C ALA A 217 -13.12 -5.22 33.99
N ASP A 218 -13.94 -4.16 33.98
CA ASP A 218 -15.30 -4.14 34.56
C ASP A 218 -16.42 -4.21 33.48
N ALA A 219 -16.14 -4.63 32.26
CA ALA A 219 -17.13 -4.77 31.18
C ALA A 219 -17.64 -6.23 31.05
N ALA A 220 -17.92 -6.90 32.17
CA ALA A 220 -18.57 -8.22 32.24
C ALA A 220 -19.87 -8.13 33.05
#